data_48c90ca774bcfcd8e7ba44151447d3c0
#
_entry.id   48c90ca774bcfcd8e7ba44151447d3c0
#
_cell.length_a   1.000
_cell.length_b   1.000
_cell.length_c   1.000
_cell.angle_alpha   90.00
_cell.angle_beta   90.00
_cell.angle_gamma   90.00
#
_symmetry.space_group_name_H-M   'P 1'
#
loop_
_entity.id
_entity.type
_entity.pdbx_description
1 polymer ?
#
loop_
_entity_poly.entity_id
_entity_poly.type
_entity_poly.pdbx_seq_one_letter_code
_entity_poly.pdbx_strand_id
1 'polypeptide(L)'
;MMKEERQRGFSLIEVTVALMVMTVIMGIAFGLLNRFQQNYRYEEAYADAQRNARFAMARLNEIIRSSGTNPTSTTTVNPTNFAVLLAPTTQSGSSITSSSLQLRSDLDGDTQNVTTVSSNSDVIVTSENVTLRLDTDNRRIVMDDNTSSPIKSIPIADNIISVKFTDPNGATYTNKAIQVELIAVPNGINKGDPRYREVSYTTTIRLRNR
;
A
#
# COMPACT_ATOMS: atom_id res chain seq x y z
N MET A 1 38.25 56.14 -48.15
CA MET A 1 38.05 55.01 -48.99
C MET A 1 37.43 53.90 -48.09
N MET A 2 36.13 53.78 -48.08
CA MET A 2 35.43 52.69 -47.35
C MET A 2 35.48 51.39 -48.21
N LYS A 3 36.05 50.34 -47.63
CA LYS A 3 36.19 49.03 -48.24
C LYS A 3 34.83 48.37 -48.12
N GLU A 4 34.06 48.26 -49.21
CA GLU A 4 32.82 47.49 -49.27
C GLU A 4 33.15 46.03 -48.98
N GLU A 5 32.77 45.55 -47.79
CA GLU A 5 32.77 44.12 -47.49
C GLU A 5 31.66 43.45 -48.30
N ARG A 6 32.05 42.70 -49.34
CA ARG A 6 31.12 41.84 -50.11
C ARG A 6 30.51 40.83 -49.18
N GLN A 7 29.23 41.02 -48.86
CA GLN A 7 28.40 39.96 -48.21
C GLN A 7 28.33 38.74 -49.10
N ARG A 8 29.01 37.66 -48.73
CA ARG A 8 28.92 36.37 -49.39
C ARG A 8 27.62 35.71 -48.95
N GLY A 9 26.65 35.54 -49.90
CA GLY A 9 25.45 34.79 -49.65
C GLY A 9 25.75 33.30 -49.46
N PHE A 10 24.93 32.59 -48.67
CA PHE A 10 25.05 31.15 -48.48
C PHE A 10 24.75 30.40 -49.78
N SER A 11 25.55 29.37 -50.06
CA SER A 11 25.33 28.43 -51.15
C SER A 11 24.12 27.52 -50.83
N LEU A 12 23.32 27.18 -51.83
CA LEU A 12 22.20 26.29 -51.74
C LEU A 12 22.63 24.91 -51.15
N ILE A 13 23.84 24.46 -51.49
CA ILE A 13 24.39 23.23 -50.94
C ILE A 13 24.71 23.31 -49.46
N GLU A 14 25.17 24.47 -49.01
CA GLU A 14 25.48 24.70 -47.58
C GLU A 14 24.22 24.64 -46.71
N VAL A 15 23.11 25.20 -47.22
CA VAL A 15 21.81 25.19 -46.55
C VAL A 15 21.25 23.71 -46.53
N THR A 16 21.36 22.95 -47.58
CA THR A 16 20.91 21.58 -47.60
C THR A 16 21.70 20.66 -46.68
N VAL A 17 23.02 20.85 -46.58
CA VAL A 17 23.86 20.08 -45.65
C VAL A 17 23.54 20.48 -44.21
N ALA A 18 23.32 21.76 -43.92
CA ALA A 18 22.95 22.24 -42.59
C ALA A 18 21.61 21.65 -42.16
N LEU A 19 20.60 21.59 -43.06
CA LEU A 19 19.30 20.97 -42.78
C LEU A 19 19.40 19.48 -42.51
N MET A 20 20.25 18.74 -43.28
CA MET A 20 20.47 17.32 -43.02
C MET A 20 21.08 17.07 -41.65
N VAL A 21 22.08 17.85 -41.24
CA VAL A 21 22.71 17.73 -39.91
C VAL A 21 21.69 18.06 -38.84
N MET A 22 20.91 19.11 -39.04
CA MET A 22 19.89 19.54 -38.05
C MET A 22 18.80 18.48 -37.86
N THR A 23 18.34 17.82 -38.93
CA THR A 23 17.35 16.73 -38.82
C THR A 23 17.88 15.52 -38.05
N VAL A 24 19.15 15.16 -38.23
CA VAL A 24 19.80 14.08 -37.46
C VAL A 24 19.88 14.43 -35.98
N ILE A 25 20.32 15.66 -35.67
CA ILE A 25 20.41 16.13 -34.27
C ILE A 25 19.01 16.16 -33.62
N MET A 26 17.99 16.66 -34.32
CA MET A 26 16.62 16.63 -33.82
C MET A 26 16.11 15.20 -33.59
N GLY A 27 16.39 14.26 -34.49
CA GLY A 27 16.02 12.86 -34.32
C GLY A 27 16.62 12.23 -33.05
N ILE A 28 17.91 12.52 -32.78
CA ILE A 28 18.56 12.06 -31.55
C ILE A 28 17.93 12.73 -30.31
N ALA A 29 17.68 14.04 -30.37
CA ALA A 29 17.08 14.77 -29.26
C ALA A 29 15.68 14.25 -28.90
N PHE A 30 14.83 13.99 -29.90
CA PHE A 30 13.51 13.37 -29.67
C PHE A 30 13.63 11.95 -29.11
N GLY A 31 14.59 11.15 -29.57
CA GLY A 31 14.83 9.82 -29.00
C GLY A 31 15.23 9.87 -27.52
N LEU A 32 16.07 10.82 -27.14
CA LEU A 32 16.46 11.03 -25.74
C LEU A 32 15.28 11.53 -24.90
N LEU A 33 14.51 12.50 -25.38
CA LEU A 33 13.33 13.01 -24.70
C LEU A 33 12.34 11.88 -24.40
N ASN A 34 12.07 11.01 -25.36
CA ASN A 34 11.16 9.88 -25.15
C ASN A 34 11.67 8.91 -24.07
N ARG A 35 12.97 8.62 -24.04
CA ARG A 35 13.58 7.81 -22.98
C ARG A 35 13.49 8.47 -21.61
N PHE A 36 13.73 9.78 -21.52
CA PHE A 36 13.59 10.52 -20.28
C PHE A 36 12.15 10.48 -19.75
N GLN A 37 11.16 10.71 -20.64
CA GLN A 37 9.74 10.64 -20.25
C GLN A 37 9.35 9.25 -19.72
N GLN A 38 9.83 8.18 -20.37
CA GLN A 38 9.59 6.82 -19.90
C GLN A 38 10.21 6.60 -18.52
N ASN A 39 11.47 6.96 -18.33
CA ASN A 39 12.15 6.81 -17.04
C ASN A 39 11.45 7.59 -15.93
N TYR A 40 11.01 8.83 -16.22
CA TYR A 40 10.28 9.66 -15.28
C TYR A 40 8.97 8.99 -14.81
N ARG A 41 8.20 8.43 -15.74
CA ARG A 41 6.97 7.67 -15.40
C ARG A 41 7.25 6.46 -14.49
N TYR A 42 8.38 5.77 -14.69
CA TYR A 42 8.77 4.65 -13.83
C TYR A 42 9.12 5.11 -12.42
N GLU A 43 9.89 6.17 -12.31
CA GLU A 43 10.27 6.72 -11.01
C GLU A 43 9.06 7.25 -10.25
N GLU A 44 8.13 7.91 -10.93
CA GLU A 44 6.87 8.37 -10.37
C GLU A 44 6.02 7.20 -9.85
N ALA A 45 5.80 6.18 -10.68
CA ALA A 45 5.03 5.00 -10.28
C ALA A 45 5.67 4.26 -9.10
N TYR A 46 7.01 4.21 -9.05
CA TYR A 46 7.72 3.62 -7.92
C TYR A 46 7.61 4.46 -6.64
N ALA A 47 7.72 5.77 -6.75
CA ALA A 47 7.54 6.68 -5.63
C ALA A 47 6.11 6.60 -5.05
N ASP A 48 5.10 6.47 -5.93
CA ASP A 48 3.70 6.28 -5.52
C ASP A 48 3.50 4.93 -4.83
N ALA A 49 4.10 3.85 -5.33
CA ALA A 49 4.05 2.55 -4.65
C ALA A 49 4.67 2.61 -3.25
N GLN A 50 5.79 3.31 -3.09
CA GLN A 50 6.40 3.53 -1.77
C GLN A 50 5.48 4.33 -0.84
N ARG A 51 4.87 5.41 -1.36
CA ARG A 51 3.94 6.24 -0.58
C ARG A 51 2.73 5.43 -0.13
N ASN A 52 2.11 4.68 -1.04
CA ASN A 52 0.96 3.82 -0.75
C ASN A 52 1.31 2.75 0.29
N ALA A 53 2.47 2.11 0.16
CA ALA A 53 2.93 1.11 1.12
C ALA A 53 3.14 1.70 2.54
N ARG A 54 3.75 2.89 2.63
CA ARG A 54 3.92 3.59 3.92
C ARG A 54 2.58 3.99 4.52
N PHE A 55 1.68 4.52 3.72
CA PHE A 55 0.34 4.89 4.15
C PHE A 55 -0.43 3.66 4.64
N ALA A 56 -0.42 2.56 3.87
CA ALA A 56 -1.03 1.30 4.25
C ALA A 56 -0.48 0.81 5.60
N MET A 57 0.83 0.81 5.76
CA MET A 57 1.47 0.36 6.98
C MET A 57 1.13 1.23 8.20
N ALA A 58 1.08 2.55 8.01
CA ALA A 58 0.68 3.48 9.06
C ALA A 58 -0.77 3.24 9.49
N ARG A 59 -1.67 3.03 8.52
CA ARG A 59 -3.08 2.76 8.79
C ARG A 59 -3.30 1.39 9.44
N LEU A 60 -2.61 0.35 8.96
CA LEU A 60 -2.64 -0.96 9.60
C LEU A 60 -2.12 -0.91 11.04
N ASN A 61 -1.04 -0.15 11.29
CA ASN A 61 -0.51 0.03 12.64
C ASN A 61 -1.53 0.67 13.58
N GLU A 62 -2.23 1.71 13.12
CA GLU A 62 -3.29 2.37 13.89
C GLU A 62 -4.42 1.39 14.24
N ILE A 63 -4.96 0.68 13.24
CA ILE A 63 -6.08 -0.25 13.39
C ILE A 63 -5.68 -1.43 14.29
N ILE A 64 -4.51 -2.04 14.06
CA ILE A 64 -4.06 -3.20 14.83
C ILE A 64 -3.76 -2.80 16.28
N ARG A 65 -3.16 -1.63 16.53
CA ARG A 65 -2.87 -1.16 17.88
C ARG A 65 -4.11 -0.84 18.71
N SER A 66 -5.18 -0.38 18.08
CA SER A 66 -6.45 -0.11 18.75
C SER A 66 -7.23 -1.38 19.08
N SER A 67 -6.91 -2.51 18.43
CA SER A 67 -7.57 -3.79 18.69
C SER A 67 -7.21 -4.37 20.05
N GLY A 68 -8.10 -5.21 20.58
CA GLY A 68 -7.93 -5.85 21.90
C GLY A 68 -8.21 -4.93 23.09
N THR A 69 -8.70 -3.70 22.88
CA THR A 69 -9.08 -2.78 23.98
C THR A 69 -10.38 -3.27 24.62
N ASN A 70 -10.33 -3.42 25.95
CA ASN A 70 -11.50 -3.56 26.79
C ASN A 70 -11.44 -2.52 27.91
N PRO A 71 -12.08 -1.35 27.74
CA PRO A 71 -12.00 -0.26 28.71
C PRO A 71 -12.68 -0.56 30.04
N THR A 72 -13.59 -1.54 30.08
CA THR A 72 -14.40 -1.86 31.28
C THR A 72 -13.92 -3.06 32.06
N SER A 73 -12.86 -3.75 31.62
CA SER A 73 -12.43 -4.99 32.25
C SER A 73 -11.82 -4.79 33.64
N THR A 74 -12.65 -4.90 34.64
CA THR A 74 -12.22 -5.26 36.01
C THR A 74 -12.46 -6.73 36.34
N THR A 75 -13.13 -7.51 35.50
CA THR A 75 -13.51 -8.90 35.79
C THR A 75 -13.44 -9.77 34.54
N THR A 76 -12.66 -10.85 34.63
CA THR A 76 -12.67 -12.08 33.83
C THR A 76 -13.53 -12.09 32.55
N VAL A 77 -13.28 -11.19 31.63
CA VAL A 77 -13.79 -11.31 30.27
C VAL A 77 -13.00 -12.44 29.60
N ASN A 78 -13.71 -13.34 28.96
CA ASN A 78 -13.06 -14.45 28.27
C ASN A 78 -12.05 -13.87 27.26
N PRO A 79 -10.74 -14.10 27.41
CA PRO A 79 -9.69 -13.48 26.58
C PRO A 79 -9.85 -13.80 25.08
N THR A 80 -10.64 -14.80 24.74
CA THR A 80 -10.96 -15.16 23.35
C THR A 80 -11.91 -14.18 22.67
N ASN A 81 -12.68 -13.39 23.42
CA ASN A 81 -13.65 -12.45 22.82
C ASN A 81 -12.96 -11.21 22.19
N PHE A 82 -11.81 -10.82 22.74
CA PHE A 82 -11.06 -9.64 22.28
C PHE A 82 -9.71 -10.01 21.69
N ALA A 83 -9.48 -11.28 21.41
CA ALA A 83 -8.23 -11.74 20.82
C ALA A 83 -8.17 -11.38 19.32
N VAL A 84 -6.98 -11.10 18.87
CA VAL A 84 -6.68 -10.98 17.45
C VAL A 84 -6.55 -12.40 16.86
N LEU A 85 -7.35 -12.70 15.85
CA LEU A 85 -7.40 -14.02 15.23
C LEU A 85 -6.72 -13.98 13.85
N LEU A 86 -5.76 -14.86 13.66
CA LEU A 86 -5.17 -15.15 12.36
C LEU A 86 -5.96 -16.28 11.67
N ALA A 87 -6.60 -15.99 10.54
CA ALA A 87 -7.35 -16.98 9.78
C ALA A 87 -7.39 -16.61 8.27
N PRO A 88 -7.21 -17.56 7.34
CA PRO A 88 -6.68 -18.91 7.53
C PRO A 88 -5.20 -18.94 7.90
N THR A 89 -4.78 -19.93 8.67
CA THR A 89 -3.44 -20.03 9.19
C THR A 89 -2.57 -21.01 8.41
N THR A 90 -1.31 -20.64 8.17
CA THR A 90 -0.25 -21.55 7.75
C THR A 90 0.80 -21.59 8.85
N GLN A 91 1.03 -22.76 9.42
CA GLN A 91 2.04 -22.92 10.44
C GLN A 91 3.40 -23.24 9.79
N SER A 92 4.43 -22.50 10.18
CA SER A 92 5.81 -22.75 9.79
C SER A 92 6.70 -22.69 11.03
N GLY A 93 7.11 -23.86 11.52
CA GLY A 93 7.88 -23.94 12.77
C GLY A 93 7.08 -23.44 13.97
N SER A 94 7.65 -22.48 14.69
CA SER A 94 7.02 -21.85 15.85
C SER A 94 6.21 -20.60 15.54
N SER A 95 6.06 -20.21 14.26
CA SER A 95 5.29 -19.04 13.87
C SER A 95 4.04 -19.42 13.06
N ILE A 96 2.98 -18.66 13.24
CA ILE A 96 1.73 -18.78 12.47
C ILE A 96 1.59 -17.57 11.57
N THR A 97 1.36 -17.81 10.28
CA THR A 97 1.18 -16.76 9.26
C THR A 97 -0.19 -16.86 8.62
N SER A 98 -0.82 -15.74 8.37
CA SER A 98 -2.11 -15.63 7.68
C SER A 98 -2.12 -14.49 6.66
N SER A 99 -2.94 -14.62 5.63
CA SER A 99 -3.27 -13.55 4.67
C SER A 99 -4.41 -12.65 5.14
N SER A 100 -5.11 -13.01 6.22
CA SER A 100 -6.15 -12.18 6.83
C SER A 100 -6.00 -12.14 8.35
N LEU A 101 -6.49 -11.04 8.93
CA LEU A 101 -6.39 -10.78 10.35
C LEU A 101 -7.75 -10.28 10.85
N GLN A 102 -8.40 -11.06 11.70
CA GLN A 102 -9.60 -10.62 12.38
C GLN A 102 -9.23 -9.91 13.68
N LEU A 103 -9.72 -8.72 13.83
CA LEU A 103 -9.50 -7.85 14.98
C LEU A 103 -10.82 -7.70 15.74
N ARG A 104 -10.74 -7.77 17.05
CA ARG A 104 -11.86 -7.55 17.94
C ARG A 104 -11.46 -6.53 19.00
N SER A 105 -12.35 -5.63 19.30
CA SER A 105 -12.17 -4.60 20.33
C SER A 105 -13.53 -4.27 20.95
N ASP A 106 -13.52 -3.87 22.20
CA ASP A 106 -14.68 -3.30 22.87
C ASP A 106 -14.46 -1.79 22.89
N LEU A 107 -15.11 -1.07 22.01
CA LEU A 107 -14.91 0.38 21.84
C LEU A 107 -15.92 1.19 22.64
N ASP A 108 -17.09 0.64 22.91
CA ASP A 108 -18.17 1.31 23.65
C ASP A 108 -18.27 0.87 25.12
N GLY A 109 -17.57 -0.19 25.52
CA GLY A 109 -17.50 -0.66 26.88
C GLY A 109 -18.67 -1.55 27.31
N ASP A 110 -19.43 -2.09 26.37
CA ASP A 110 -20.58 -2.96 26.64
C ASP A 110 -20.22 -4.43 26.87
N THR A 111 -18.94 -4.78 26.73
CA THR A 111 -18.40 -6.15 26.81
C THR A 111 -18.87 -7.11 25.73
N GLN A 112 -19.58 -6.61 24.71
CA GLN A 112 -20.01 -7.40 23.54
C GLN A 112 -19.20 -6.98 22.29
N ASN A 113 -19.07 -7.86 21.33
CA ASN A 113 -18.41 -7.57 20.06
C ASN A 113 -19.38 -7.08 18.98
N VAL A 114 -20.43 -6.36 19.38
CA VAL A 114 -21.48 -5.88 18.48
C VAL A 114 -21.58 -4.36 18.57
N THR A 115 -21.39 -3.70 17.48
CA THR A 115 -21.52 -2.25 17.39
C THR A 115 -22.95 -1.85 17.08
N THR A 116 -23.58 -1.10 17.92
CA THR A 116 -24.77 -0.33 17.56
C THR A 116 -24.33 0.87 16.72
N VAL A 117 -24.56 0.81 15.43
CA VAL A 117 -24.15 1.87 14.48
C VAL A 117 -24.99 3.11 14.71
N SER A 118 -24.42 4.13 15.31
CA SER A 118 -24.95 5.50 15.20
C SER A 118 -24.50 6.08 13.85
N SER A 119 -25.46 6.33 12.98
CA SER A 119 -25.26 6.83 11.62
C SER A 119 -24.86 8.29 11.62
N ASN A 120 -23.58 8.61 11.55
CA ASN A 120 -23.10 9.91 11.05
C ASN A 120 -21.76 9.74 10.34
N SER A 121 -21.67 10.41 9.23
CA SER A 121 -20.93 10.25 8.00
C SER A 121 -19.40 10.32 8.00
N ASP A 122 -18.71 10.30 9.09
CA ASP A 122 -17.24 10.26 9.10
C ASP A 122 -16.76 8.94 9.68
N VAL A 123 -16.34 8.07 8.77
CA VAL A 123 -15.97 6.68 9.02
C VAL A 123 -14.67 6.61 9.77
N ILE A 124 -14.73 6.67 11.06
CA ILE A 124 -13.71 6.10 11.92
C ILE A 124 -14.34 4.84 12.51
N VAL A 125 -13.81 3.71 12.08
CA VAL A 125 -14.02 2.36 12.57
C VAL A 125 -14.77 2.28 13.91
N THR A 126 -16.06 2.21 13.83
CA THR A 126 -16.95 1.94 14.97
C THR A 126 -17.28 0.46 15.11
N SER A 127 -16.70 -0.37 14.24
CA SER A 127 -16.92 -1.80 14.28
C SER A 127 -15.95 -2.48 15.22
N GLU A 128 -16.49 -3.21 16.17
CA GLU A 128 -15.73 -3.97 17.17
C GLU A 128 -15.22 -5.32 16.64
N ASN A 129 -15.68 -5.72 15.47
CA ASN A 129 -15.25 -6.95 14.80
C ASN A 129 -14.97 -6.68 13.32
N VAL A 130 -13.72 -6.53 12.98
CA VAL A 130 -13.27 -6.25 11.61
C VAL A 130 -12.28 -7.30 11.13
N THR A 131 -12.29 -7.56 9.82
CA THR A 131 -11.30 -8.41 9.16
C THR A 131 -10.49 -7.60 8.18
N LEU A 132 -9.17 -7.57 8.39
CA LEU A 132 -8.21 -7.05 7.42
C LEU A 132 -7.82 -8.17 6.46
N ARG A 133 -7.95 -7.95 5.17
CA ARG A 133 -7.55 -8.92 4.14
C ARG A 133 -7.09 -8.25 2.85
N LEU A 134 -6.43 -9.04 2.02
CA LEU A 134 -6.10 -8.65 0.65
C LEU A 134 -7.28 -8.96 -0.28
N ASP A 135 -7.74 -7.95 -1.00
CA ASP A 135 -8.60 -8.09 -2.18
C ASP A 135 -7.66 -8.27 -3.40
N THR A 136 -7.46 -9.51 -3.81
CA THR A 136 -6.53 -9.87 -4.87
C THR A 136 -6.96 -9.36 -6.24
N ASP A 137 -8.26 -9.26 -6.47
CA ASP A 137 -8.84 -8.85 -7.76
C ASP A 137 -8.56 -7.37 -8.03
N ASN A 138 -8.66 -6.55 -6.98
CA ASN A 138 -8.43 -5.12 -7.05
C ASN A 138 -7.04 -4.70 -6.53
N ARG A 139 -6.20 -5.64 -6.11
CA ARG A 139 -4.85 -5.40 -5.55
C ARG A 139 -4.86 -4.35 -4.44
N ARG A 140 -5.75 -4.53 -3.47
CA ARG A 140 -5.91 -3.58 -2.37
C ARG A 140 -6.10 -4.29 -1.04
N ILE A 141 -5.71 -3.62 0.03
CA ILE A 141 -6.07 -4.05 1.38
C ILE A 141 -7.44 -3.49 1.69
N VAL A 142 -8.31 -4.34 2.18
CA VAL A 142 -9.66 -3.97 2.63
C VAL A 142 -9.85 -4.34 4.09
N MET A 143 -10.70 -3.57 4.73
CA MET A 143 -11.23 -3.83 6.05
C MET A 143 -12.71 -4.16 5.90
N ASP A 144 -13.08 -5.37 6.26
CA ASP A 144 -14.45 -5.84 6.26
C ASP A 144 -15.04 -5.65 7.66
N ASP A 145 -16.16 -4.97 7.72
CA ASP A 145 -16.97 -4.85 8.93
C ASP A 145 -17.86 -6.07 9.06
N ASN A 146 -17.51 -6.96 9.99
CA ASN A 146 -18.24 -8.23 10.20
C ASN A 146 -19.55 -8.05 10.98
N THR A 147 -19.83 -6.87 11.49
CA THR A 147 -21.08 -6.56 12.21
C THR A 147 -22.18 -6.08 11.28
N SER A 148 -21.82 -5.58 10.10
CA SER A 148 -22.80 -5.10 9.11
C SER A 148 -23.37 -6.22 8.26
N SER A 149 -24.65 -6.11 7.90
CA SER A 149 -25.32 -7.04 6.95
C SER A 149 -26.03 -6.22 5.86
N PRO A 150 -25.55 -6.26 4.59
CA PRO A 150 -24.39 -7.03 4.10
C PRO A 150 -23.05 -6.51 4.62
N ILE A 151 -22.02 -7.37 4.61
CA ILE A 151 -20.66 -6.99 5.03
C ILE A 151 -20.19 -5.80 4.20
N LYS A 152 -19.75 -4.74 4.89
CA LYS A 152 -19.22 -3.52 4.26
C LYS A 152 -17.70 -3.60 4.20
N SER A 153 -17.16 -3.58 2.99
CA SER A 153 -15.72 -3.55 2.76
C SER A 153 -15.23 -2.13 2.52
N ILE A 154 -14.26 -1.70 3.30
CA ILE A 154 -13.66 -0.35 3.23
C ILE A 154 -12.23 -0.50 2.71
N PRO A 155 -11.87 0.12 1.57
CA PRO A 155 -10.51 0.07 1.07
C PRO A 155 -9.57 0.88 1.97
N ILE A 156 -8.41 0.30 2.30
CA ILE A 156 -7.37 0.94 3.11
C ILE A 156 -6.26 1.48 2.21
N ALA A 157 -5.78 0.66 1.27
CA ALA A 157 -4.69 1.04 0.37
C ALA A 157 -4.73 0.22 -0.93
N ASP A 158 -4.36 0.86 -2.03
CA ASP A 158 -4.32 0.28 -3.36
C ASP A 158 -2.90 -0.14 -3.78
N ASN A 159 -2.82 -0.90 -4.89
CA ASN A 159 -1.57 -1.40 -5.47
C ASN A 159 -0.77 -2.32 -4.55
N ILE A 160 -1.46 -3.06 -3.70
CA ILE A 160 -0.88 -4.06 -2.81
C ILE A 160 -1.13 -5.45 -3.40
N ILE A 161 -0.08 -6.25 -3.53
CA ILE A 161 -0.19 -7.62 -4.08
C ILE A 161 -0.03 -8.70 -3.02
N SER A 162 0.51 -8.35 -1.86
CA SER A 162 0.66 -9.29 -0.75
C SER A 162 0.57 -8.57 0.57
N VAL A 163 -0.16 -9.16 1.49
CA VAL A 163 -0.12 -8.83 2.91
C VAL A 163 -0.05 -10.12 3.70
N LYS A 164 0.84 -10.17 4.68
CA LYS A 164 0.99 -11.29 5.60
C LYS A 164 1.00 -10.79 7.02
N PHE A 165 0.26 -11.48 7.86
CA PHE A 165 0.20 -11.27 9.30
C PHE A 165 0.81 -12.48 9.98
N THR A 166 1.82 -12.29 10.81
CA THR A 166 2.54 -13.38 11.46
C THR A 166 2.59 -13.15 12.96
N ASP A 167 2.17 -14.15 13.73
CA ASP A 167 2.51 -14.20 15.15
C ASP A 167 3.82 -14.96 15.32
N PRO A 168 4.88 -14.30 15.79
CA PRO A 168 6.16 -14.92 15.99
C PRO A 168 6.18 -15.98 17.12
N ASN A 169 5.17 -15.99 17.98
CA ASN A 169 5.05 -16.93 19.09
C ASN A 169 4.21 -18.18 18.76
N GLY A 170 3.69 -18.26 17.54
CA GLY A 170 2.94 -19.42 17.06
C GLY A 170 1.56 -19.60 17.65
N ALA A 171 0.94 -18.53 18.14
CA ALA A 171 -0.41 -18.57 18.65
C ALA A 171 -1.42 -18.14 17.56
N THR A 172 -2.49 -18.91 17.42
CA THR A 172 -3.62 -18.51 16.56
C THR A 172 -4.32 -17.27 17.10
N TYR A 173 -4.31 -17.13 18.41
CA TYR A 173 -4.77 -15.93 19.12
C TYR A 173 -3.59 -15.24 19.76
N THR A 174 -3.39 -13.96 19.46
CA THR A 174 -2.32 -13.19 20.06
C THR A 174 -2.85 -11.92 20.72
N ASN A 175 -2.23 -11.57 21.83
CA ASN A 175 -2.47 -10.30 22.52
C ASN A 175 -1.18 -9.50 22.72
N LYS A 176 -0.09 -9.89 22.07
CA LYS A 176 1.24 -9.30 22.29
C LYS A 176 1.71 -8.46 21.12
N ALA A 177 2.02 -9.12 20.03
CA ALA A 177 2.56 -8.46 18.85
C ALA A 177 2.25 -9.25 17.57
N ILE A 178 2.07 -8.54 16.49
CA ILE A 178 1.88 -9.10 15.15
C ILE A 178 2.94 -8.50 14.23
N GLN A 179 3.64 -9.34 13.50
CA GLN A 179 4.48 -8.90 12.41
C GLN A 179 3.63 -8.78 11.15
N VAL A 180 3.70 -7.64 10.50
CA VAL A 180 3.02 -7.36 9.23
C VAL A 180 4.06 -7.20 8.15
N GLU A 181 3.94 -8.00 7.10
CA GLU A 181 4.71 -7.89 5.86
C GLU A 181 3.77 -7.48 4.74
N LEU A 182 4.15 -6.46 3.98
CA LEU A 182 3.37 -5.89 2.91
C LEU A 182 4.23 -5.71 1.68
N ILE A 183 3.68 -6.09 0.50
CA ILE A 183 4.35 -5.89 -0.80
C ILE A 183 3.43 -5.03 -1.66
N ALA A 184 3.94 -3.85 -2.04
CA ALA A 184 3.31 -2.94 -2.98
C ALA A 184 4.01 -3.00 -4.34
N VAL A 185 3.26 -2.66 -5.39
CA VAL A 185 3.77 -2.65 -6.76
C VAL A 185 3.49 -1.32 -7.43
N PRO A 186 4.38 -0.87 -8.33
CA PRO A 186 4.12 0.32 -9.12
C PRO A 186 2.95 0.09 -10.07
N ASN A 187 2.06 1.07 -10.12
CA ASN A 187 0.89 1.02 -11.00
C ASN A 187 1.30 1.19 -12.47
N GLY A 188 0.66 0.42 -13.36
CA GLY A 188 0.89 0.53 -14.81
C GLY A 188 2.20 -0.07 -15.32
N ILE A 189 3.00 -0.72 -14.46
CA ILE A 189 4.23 -1.41 -14.86
C ILE A 189 4.02 -2.92 -14.81
N ASN A 190 4.28 -3.59 -15.92
CA ASN A 190 4.14 -5.05 -16.02
C ASN A 190 5.29 -5.77 -15.29
N LYS A 191 4.97 -6.90 -14.65
CA LYS A 191 5.96 -7.74 -13.95
C LYS A 191 7.11 -8.25 -14.85
N GLY A 192 6.91 -8.27 -16.18
CA GLY A 192 7.95 -8.64 -17.16
C GLY A 192 8.88 -7.50 -17.57
N ASP A 193 8.64 -6.27 -17.13
CA ASP A 193 9.55 -5.15 -17.42
C ASP A 193 10.82 -5.28 -16.56
N PRO A 194 12.03 -5.17 -17.13
CA PRO A 194 13.29 -5.25 -16.38
C PRO A 194 13.42 -4.23 -15.25
N ARG A 195 12.62 -3.17 -15.30
CA ARG A 195 12.58 -2.08 -14.29
C ARG A 195 11.51 -2.31 -13.23
N TYR A 196 10.70 -3.36 -13.35
CA TYR A 196 9.71 -3.71 -12.34
C TYR A 196 10.40 -4.04 -11.01
N ARG A 197 10.01 -3.35 -9.96
CA ARG A 197 10.50 -3.59 -8.60
C ARG A 197 9.33 -3.60 -7.64
N GLU A 198 9.30 -4.59 -6.80
CA GLU A 198 8.37 -4.68 -5.68
C GLU A 198 8.92 -3.88 -4.50
N VAL A 199 8.02 -3.23 -3.78
CA VAL A 199 8.34 -2.48 -2.56
C VAL A 199 7.83 -3.28 -1.39
N SER A 200 8.72 -3.84 -0.58
CA SER A 200 8.35 -4.59 0.62
C SER A 200 8.57 -3.77 1.88
N TYR A 201 7.61 -3.86 2.79
CA TYR A 201 7.69 -3.31 4.13
C TYR A 201 7.35 -4.37 5.15
N THR A 202 8.15 -4.43 6.21
CA THR A 202 7.92 -5.32 7.34
C THR A 202 7.98 -4.52 8.63
N THR A 203 7.01 -4.70 9.49
CA THR A 203 6.99 -4.08 10.82
C THR A 203 6.39 -5.02 11.85
N THR A 204 6.77 -4.84 13.11
CA THR A 204 6.16 -5.54 14.24
C THR A 204 5.32 -4.56 15.04
N ILE A 205 4.04 -4.82 15.10
CA ILE A 205 3.04 -4.00 15.78
C ILE A 205 2.73 -4.65 17.12
N ARG A 206 2.97 -3.91 18.20
CA ARG A 206 2.57 -4.35 19.54
C ARG A 206 1.16 -3.89 19.84
N LEU A 207 0.33 -4.82 20.28
CA LEU A 207 -1.03 -4.52 20.72
C LEU A 207 -0.97 -3.67 22.00
N ARG A 208 -1.87 -2.69 22.11
CA ARG A 208 -1.84 -1.72 23.21
C ARG A 208 -2.27 -2.32 24.55
N ASN A 209 -3.00 -3.43 24.51
CA ASN A 209 -3.55 -4.06 25.70
C ASN A 209 -2.72 -5.20 26.21
N ARG A 210 -2.50 -5.10 27.49
CA ARG A 210 -1.95 -6.16 28.34
C ARG A 210 -3.04 -6.65 29.28
#